data_446841d5a13de86bd3469906db9c2aa5
#
_entry.id   446841d5a13de86bd3469906db9c2aa5
#
_cell.length_a   1.000
_cell.length_b   1.000
_cell.length_c   1.000
_cell.angle_alpha   90.00
_cell.angle_beta   90.00
_cell.angle_gamma   90.00
#
_symmetry.space_group_name_H-M   'P 1'
#
loop_
_entity.id
_entity.type
_entity.pdbx_description
1 polymer ?
#
loop_
_entity_poly.entity_id
_entity_poly.type
_entity_poly.pdbx_seq_one_letter_code
_entity_poly.pdbx_strand_id
1 'polypeptide(L)'
;MVNLSLDTTELRNRSKSLRATASLLDGVRVEAGVIAAFVGHEKLAGKVREFGNNWDTTRGRFREHLEALAKTFDAIAETFEDLDRDLENALRRKQK
;
A
#
# COMPACT_ATOMS: atom_id res chain seq x y z
N MET A 1 28.92 7.43 -3.24
CA MET A 1 28.41 6.23 -3.93
C MET A 1 27.16 5.74 -3.27
N VAL A 2 26.12 5.53 -4.05
CA VAL A 2 24.84 5.06 -3.51
C VAL A 2 24.98 3.60 -3.05
N ASN A 3 24.57 3.34 -1.83
CA ASN A 3 24.53 1.98 -1.31
C ASN A 3 23.21 1.33 -1.74
N LEU A 4 23.24 0.55 -2.81
CA LEU A 4 22.06 -0.09 -3.37
C LEU A 4 21.38 -1.01 -2.36
N SER A 5 22.17 -1.69 -1.54
CA SER A 5 21.64 -2.59 -0.51
C SER A 5 20.77 -1.85 0.51
N LEU A 6 21.19 -0.65 0.93
CA LEU A 6 20.41 0.18 1.85
C LEU A 6 19.12 0.66 1.19
N ASP A 7 19.21 1.08 -0.07
CA ASP A 7 18.05 1.56 -0.82
C ASP A 7 17.01 0.46 -1.01
N THR A 8 17.43 -0.78 -1.28
CA THR A 8 16.50 -1.90 -1.43
C THR A 8 15.84 -2.27 -0.12
N THR A 9 16.55 -2.17 1.00
CA THR A 9 15.97 -2.39 2.32
C THR A 9 14.88 -1.38 2.60
N GLU A 10 15.12 -0.11 2.29
CA GLU A 10 14.12 0.95 2.44
C GLU A 10 12.90 0.69 1.56
N LEU A 11 13.11 0.30 0.31
CA LEU A 11 12.01 -0.01 -0.61
C LEU A 11 11.13 -1.14 -0.07
N ARG A 12 11.75 -2.19 0.45
CA ARG A 12 11.00 -3.30 1.04
C ARG A 12 10.26 -2.90 2.30
N ASN A 13 10.85 -2.03 3.11
CA ASN A 13 10.18 -1.51 4.30
C ASN A 13 8.97 -0.66 3.93
N ARG A 14 9.09 0.16 2.89
CA ARG A 14 7.97 0.96 2.39
C ARG A 14 6.87 0.08 1.81
N SER A 15 7.23 -1.00 1.12
CA SER A 15 6.28 -1.98 0.62
C SER A 15 5.48 -2.60 1.76
N LYS A 16 6.16 -3.00 2.84
CA LYS A 16 5.49 -3.55 4.03
C LYS A 16 4.54 -2.53 4.65
N SER A 17 4.97 -1.26 4.74
CA SER A 17 4.15 -0.18 5.29
C SER A 17 2.90 0.04 4.46
N LEU A 18 3.03 -0.01 3.13
CA LEU A 18 1.88 0.15 2.23
C LEU A 18 0.88 -0.98 2.41
N ARG A 19 1.36 -2.22 2.52
CA ARG A 19 0.48 -3.37 2.74
C ARG A 19 -0.19 -3.32 4.11
N ALA A 20 0.53 -2.89 5.13
CA ALA A 20 -0.04 -2.71 6.46
C ALA A 20 -1.14 -1.64 6.45
N THR A 21 -0.92 -0.53 5.73
CA THR A 21 -1.92 0.52 5.57
C THR A 21 -3.14 -0.02 4.83
N ALA A 22 -2.94 -0.81 3.77
CA ALA A 22 -4.04 -1.41 3.03
C ALA A 22 -4.88 -2.33 3.94
N SER A 23 -4.23 -3.12 4.79
CA SER A 23 -4.93 -3.98 5.76
C SER A 23 -5.73 -3.17 6.77
N LEU A 24 -5.16 -2.06 7.24
CA LEU A 24 -5.88 -1.16 8.16
C LEU A 24 -7.12 -0.58 7.51
N LEU A 25 -7.04 -0.21 6.24
CA LEU A 25 -8.20 0.32 5.51
C LEU A 25 -9.32 -0.71 5.40
N ASP A 26 -8.98 -1.99 5.24
CA ASP A 26 -9.98 -3.06 5.21
C ASP A 26 -10.76 -3.15 6.52
N GLY A 27 -10.11 -2.84 7.64
CA GLY A 27 -10.76 -2.86 8.95
C GLY A 27 -11.60 -1.63 9.25
N VAL A 28 -11.42 -0.55 8.48
CA VAL A 28 -12.18 0.69 8.71
C VAL A 28 -13.53 0.58 8.02
N ARG A 29 -14.57 0.47 8.82
CA ARG A 29 -15.94 0.44 8.32
C ARG A 29 -16.70 1.63 8.84
N VAL A 30 -17.47 2.25 7.96
CA VAL A 30 -18.36 3.33 8.34
C VAL A 30 -19.73 2.69 8.62
N GLU A 31 -20.13 2.72 9.89
CA GLU A 31 -21.43 2.21 10.31
C GLU A 31 -22.53 3.22 9.96
N ALA A 32 -22.65 3.50 8.66
CA ALA A 32 -23.55 4.54 8.16
C ALA A 32 -25.02 4.27 8.50
N GLY A 33 -25.41 3.00 8.47
CA GLY A 33 -26.80 2.62 8.82
C GLY A 33 -27.11 2.94 10.27
N VAL A 34 -26.19 2.67 11.19
CA VAL A 34 -26.37 2.97 12.61
C VAL A 34 -26.41 4.47 12.84
N ILE A 35 -25.46 5.21 12.25
CA ILE A 35 -25.39 6.65 12.35
C ILE A 35 -26.68 7.28 11.79
N ALA A 36 -27.12 6.80 10.63
CA ALA A 36 -28.35 7.30 10.00
C ALA A 36 -29.57 7.12 10.90
N ALA A 37 -29.64 5.98 11.62
CA ALA A 37 -30.74 5.72 12.55
C ALA A 37 -30.77 6.71 13.71
N PHE A 38 -29.62 7.22 14.15
CA PHE A 38 -29.53 8.18 15.26
C PHE A 38 -29.75 9.62 14.85
N VAL A 39 -29.67 9.94 13.56
CA VAL A 39 -29.75 11.33 13.09
C VAL A 39 -31.15 11.92 13.23
N GLY A 40 -32.21 11.10 13.11
CA GLY A 40 -33.58 11.54 13.28
C GLY A 40 -34.10 12.47 12.19
N HIS A 41 -33.36 12.64 11.08
CA HIS A 41 -33.75 13.48 9.96
C HIS A 41 -33.50 12.71 8.66
N GLU A 42 -34.56 12.45 7.92
CA GLU A 42 -34.51 11.57 6.73
C GLU A 42 -33.50 12.01 5.69
N LYS A 43 -33.45 13.31 5.37
CA LYS A 43 -32.55 13.86 4.37
C LYS A 43 -31.09 13.67 4.76
N LEU A 44 -30.76 13.96 6.01
CA LEU A 44 -29.41 13.81 6.54
C LEU A 44 -29.05 12.33 6.66
N ALA A 45 -29.99 11.48 7.08
CA ALA A 45 -29.78 10.04 7.14
C ALA A 45 -29.46 9.46 5.77
N GLY A 46 -30.14 9.93 4.72
CA GLY A 46 -29.85 9.52 3.34
C GLY A 46 -28.44 9.92 2.92
N LYS A 47 -27.99 11.12 3.28
CA LYS A 47 -26.63 11.59 2.98
C LYS A 47 -25.57 10.77 3.71
N VAL A 48 -25.82 10.39 4.96
CA VAL A 48 -24.91 9.56 5.74
C VAL A 48 -24.77 8.17 5.10
N ARG A 49 -25.87 7.58 4.66
CA ARG A 49 -25.84 6.27 3.98
C ARG A 49 -25.09 6.35 2.66
N GLU A 50 -25.32 7.39 1.89
CA GLU A 50 -24.61 7.65 0.64
C GLU A 50 -23.10 7.77 0.87
N PHE A 51 -22.71 8.53 1.88
CA PHE A 51 -21.31 8.66 2.27
C PHE A 51 -20.70 7.30 2.61
N GLY A 52 -21.39 6.49 3.40
CA GLY A 52 -20.91 5.17 3.78
C GLY A 52 -20.71 4.26 2.57
N ASN A 53 -21.66 4.29 1.62
CA ASN A 53 -21.56 3.48 0.40
C ASN A 53 -20.38 3.95 -0.46
N ASN A 54 -20.22 5.25 -0.60
CA ASN A 54 -19.12 5.83 -1.37
C ASN A 54 -17.77 5.54 -0.71
N TRP A 55 -17.73 5.57 0.62
CA TRP A 55 -16.52 5.26 1.38
C TRP A 55 -16.06 3.84 1.12
N ASP A 56 -16.97 2.87 1.12
CA ASP A 56 -16.61 1.48 0.87
C ASP A 56 -15.97 1.30 -0.50
N THR A 57 -16.52 1.96 -1.54
CA THR A 57 -15.96 1.92 -2.89
C THR A 57 -14.59 2.60 -2.94
N THR A 58 -14.48 3.79 -2.35
CA THR A 58 -13.24 4.57 -2.34
C THR A 58 -12.14 3.83 -1.59
N ARG A 59 -12.49 3.25 -0.46
CA ARG A 59 -11.56 2.46 0.35
C ARG A 59 -11.01 1.28 -0.43
N GLY A 60 -11.88 0.55 -1.14
CA GLY A 60 -11.47 -0.58 -1.94
C GLY A 60 -10.50 -0.20 -3.04
N ARG A 61 -10.77 0.90 -3.74
CA ARG A 61 -9.86 1.42 -4.77
C ARG A 61 -8.52 1.84 -4.20
N PHE A 62 -8.57 2.52 -3.08
CA PHE A 62 -7.34 3.00 -2.42
C PHE A 62 -6.48 1.83 -1.98
N ARG A 63 -7.10 0.79 -1.41
CA ARG A 63 -6.41 -0.44 -1.04
C ARG A 63 -5.73 -1.09 -2.24
N GLU A 64 -6.44 -1.20 -3.37
CA GLU A 64 -5.87 -1.77 -4.60
C GLU A 64 -4.66 -0.97 -5.08
N HIS A 65 -4.75 0.36 -5.03
CA HIS A 65 -3.63 1.22 -5.42
C HIS A 65 -2.42 1.04 -4.50
N LEU A 66 -2.66 0.92 -3.19
CA LEU A 66 -1.58 0.69 -2.23
C LEU A 66 -0.90 -0.65 -2.46
N GLU A 67 -1.67 -1.70 -2.73
CA GLU A 67 -1.12 -3.02 -3.03
C GLU A 67 -0.32 -3.02 -4.32
N ALA A 68 -0.81 -2.35 -5.36
CA ALA A 68 -0.10 -2.22 -6.63
C ALA A 68 1.22 -1.46 -6.45
N LEU A 69 1.21 -0.39 -5.65
CA LEU A 69 2.40 0.38 -5.35
C LEU A 69 3.42 -0.46 -4.56
N ALA A 70 2.93 -1.25 -3.60
CA ALA A 70 3.79 -2.15 -2.84
C ALA A 70 4.46 -3.19 -3.75
N LYS A 71 3.72 -3.76 -4.68
CA LYS A 71 4.28 -4.70 -5.66
C LYS A 71 5.35 -4.03 -6.52
N THR A 72 5.12 -2.78 -6.91
CA THR A 72 6.10 -2.02 -7.68
C THR A 72 7.38 -1.81 -6.89
N PHE A 73 7.28 -1.44 -5.62
CA PHE A 73 8.46 -1.29 -4.77
C PHE A 73 9.22 -2.60 -4.60
N ASP A 74 8.50 -3.71 -4.42
CA ASP A 74 9.13 -5.03 -4.33
C ASP A 74 9.86 -5.39 -5.62
N ALA A 75 9.26 -5.12 -6.78
CA ALA A 75 9.87 -5.41 -8.07
C ALA A 75 11.13 -4.57 -8.28
N ILE A 76 11.09 -3.30 -7.91
CA ILE A 76 12.26 -2.41 -7.99
C ILE A 76 13.38 -2.93 -7.09
N ALA A 77 13.04 -3.28 -5.84
CA ALA A 77 14.02 -3.80 -4.89
C ALA A 77 14.67 -5.08 -5.40
N GLU A 78 13.86 -6.00 -5.95
CA GLU A 78 14.36 -7.24 -6.52
C GLU A 78 15.33 -6.99 -7.68
N THR A 79 14.99 -6.04 -8.55
CA THR A 79 15.85 -5.68 -9.68
C THR A 79 17.20 -5.14 -9.18
N PHE A 80 17.19 -4.27 -8.20
CA PHE A 80 18.43 -3.73 -7.63
C PHE A 80 19.25 -4.80 -6.91
N GLU A 81 18.60 -5.71 -6.21
CA GLU A 81 19.27 -6.82 -5.54
C GLU A 81 19.95 -7.75 -6.56
N ASP A 82 19.28 -8.01 -7.68
CA ASP A 82 19.84 -8.83 -8.77
C ASP A 82 21.04 -8.12 -9.42
N LEU A 83 20.94 -6.82 -9.67
CA LEU A 83 22.03 -6.04 -10.22
C LEU A 83 23.24 -6.03 -9.29
N ASP A 84 23.01 -5.84 -8.01
CA ASP A 84 24.05 -5.83 -7.00
C ASP A 84 24.80 -7.17 -6.97
N ARG A 85 24.05 -8.27 -7.04
CA ARG A 85 24.61 -9.61 -7.07
C ARG A 85 25.42 -9.87 -8.34
N ASP A 86 24.91 -9.40 -9.48
CA ASP A 86 25.60 -9.55 -10.76
C ASP A 86 26.90 -8.75 -10.79
N LEU A 87 26.89 -7.53 -10.23
CA LEU A 87 28.08 -6.72 -10.13
C LEU A 87 29.12 -7.36 -9.22
N GLU A 88 28.70 -7.88 -8.09
CA GLU A 88 29.61 -8.58 -7.18
C GLU A 88 30.26 -9.77 -7.85
N ASN A 89 29.48 -10.57 -8.57
CA ASN A 89 29.99 -11.72 -9.31
C ASN A 89 30.98 -11.30 -10.40
N ALA A 90 30.69 -10.22 -11.12
CA ALA A 90 31.57 -9.71 -12.16
C ALA A 90 32.91 -9.24 -11.56
N LEU A 91 32.88 -8.57 -10.42
CA LEU A 91 34.09 -8.12 -9.72
C LEU A 91 34.93 -9.29 -9.25
N ARG A 92 34.30 -10.34 -8.73
CA ARG A 92 35.02 -11.54 -8.30
C ARG A 92 35.71 -12.25 -9.48
N ARG A 93 35.09 -12.27 -10.63
CA ARG A 93 35.72 -12.86 -11.85
C ARG A 93 36.95 -12.10 -12.27
N LYS A 94 36.93 -10.79 -12.15
CA LYS A 94 38.08 -9.96 -12.51
C LYS A 94 39.25 -10.12 -11.58
N GLN A 95 39.02 -10.56 -10.36
CA GLN A 95 40.07 -10.73 -9.37
C GLN A 95 40.85 -12.04 -9.51
N LYS A 96 40.40 -12.93 -10.37
CA LYS A 96 41.15 -14.15 -10.72
C LYS A 96 42.18 -13.88 -11.82
#